data_e9db816ca4110e137e67fcff113ba6a7
#
_entry.id   e9db816ca4110e137e67fcff113ba6a7
#
_cell.length_a   1.000
_cell.length_b   1.000
_cell.length_c   1.000
_cell.angle_alpha   90.00
_cell.angle_beta   90.00
_cell.angle_gamma   90.00
#
_symmetry.space_group_name_H-M   'P 1'
#
loop_
_entity.id
_entity.type
_entity.pdbx_description
1 polymer ?
#
loop_
_entity_poly.entity_id
_entity_poly.type
_entity_poly.pdbx_seq_one_letter_code
_entity_poly.pdbx_strand_id
1 'polypeptide(L)'
;MKRSNRVVWFGAIAASVIILISLIAAPSNSKINIGSTYNRAPDGYGAWYAFMQQRHSIQRWQKPFKELETQTRPVTLLQVNSYLETPIISPQERKWLEKGNNLVILGVRSDVTTAKFSTMQKSPFGDVKIDTGRRQQLSAGEEVDLGDRFGAVVWEKQYGKGKAIFATTPYLAANAYQDNLSNFQYLADLVSSKGNILFVDEYIHGYKDASVRKSEGEGDLFSYLAKTPLLPMLVQAIAFLGVLIWAQNRRFGKRETDDTPEINNSQAYIQALAGVLQKADKNDFVVEMVGKQEQLQLQKALGLGQVPIEHQTLIDAWVEKTGATAAELQAVLKVQSRQQPMSERDLISWLRKWQSLRIKN
;
A
#
# COMPACT_ATOMS: atom_id res chain seq x y z
N MET A 1 3.61 -2.16 33.40
CA MET A 1 3.85 -1.47 32.10
C MET A 1 3.58 -2.27 30.82
N LYS A 2 3.32 -3.58 30.83
CA LYS A 2 3.14 -4.39 29.58
C LYS A 2 1.72 -4.43 28.98
N ARG A 3 0.67 -3.97 29.69
CA ARG A 3 -0.73 -4.07 29.21
C ARG A 3 -1.16 -2.91 28.26
N SER A 4 -0.59 -1.73 28.42
CA SER A 4 -0.93 -0.54 27.63
C SER A 4 -0.52 -0.65 26.14
N ASN A 5 0.65 -1.22 25.85
CA ASN A 5 1.13 -1.36 24.48
C ASN A 5 0.29 -2.33 23.62
N ARG A 6 -0.36 -3.32 24.24
CA ARG A 6 -1.20 -4.28 23.49
C ARG A 6 -2.44 -3.63 22.92
N VAL A 7 -3.10 -2.77 23.68
CA VAL A 7 -4.34 -2.07 23.22
C VAL A 7 -4.03 -1.15 22.04
N VAL A 8 -2.90 -0.43 22.08
CA VAL A 8 -2.44 0.43 20.96
C VAL A 8 -2.12 -0.41 19.73
N TRP A 9 -1.45 -1.54 19.91
CA TRP A 9 -1.15 -2.47 18.83
C TRP A 9 -2.42 -3.05 18.20
N PHE A 10 -3.40 -3.46 19.00
CA PHE A 10 -4.70 -3.93 18.50
C PHE A 10 -5.45 -2.83 17.75
N GLY A 11 -5.44 -1.58 18.25
CA GLY A 11 -6.04 -0.45 17.57
C GLY A 11 -5.38 -0.15 16.22
N ALA A 12 -4.04 -0.17 16.16
CA ALA A 12 -3.28 0.03 14.93
C ALA A 12 -3.53 -1.08 13.90
N ILE A 13 -3.58 -2.34 14.34
CA ILE A 13 -3.90 -3.49 13.48
C ILE A 13 -5.33 -3.37 12.94
N ALA A 14 -6.32 -3.05 13.79
CA ALA A 14 -7.71 -2.88 13.37
C ALA A 14 -7.85 -1.75 12.34
N ALA A 15 -7.22 -0.60 12.56
CA ALA A 15 -7.20 0.50 11.61
C ALA A 15 -6.54 0.11 10.28
N SER A 16 -5.42 -0.61 10.32
CA SER A 16 -4.73 -1.11 9.12
C SER A 16 -5.60 -2.10 8.34
N VAL A 17 -6.31 -3.00 9.02
CA VAL A 17 -7.22 -3.96 8.40
C VAL A 17 -8.41 -3.24 7.75
N ILE A 18 -8.99 -2.23 8.39
CA ILE A 18 -10.07 -1.43 7.82
C ILE A 18 -9.60 -0.70 6.55
N ILE A 19 -8.41 -0.09 6.57
CA ILE A 19 -7.82 0.57 5.40
C ILE A 19 -7.58 -0.45 4.28
N LEU A 20 -7.05 -1.63 4.59
CA LEU A 20 -6.78 -2.68 3.61
C LEU A 20 -8.07 -3.22 2.97
N ILE A 21 -9.10 -3.47 3.78
CA ILE A 21 -10.42 -3.89 3.29
C ILE A 21 -11.03 -2.79 2.41
N SER A 22 -10.90 -1.52 2.79
CA SER A 22 -11.40 -0.39 2.00
C SER A 22 -10.69 -0.25 0.66
N LEU A 23 -9.39 -0.52 0.60
CA LEU A 23 -8.61 -0.54 -0.64
C LEU A 23 -9.00 -1.71 -1.56
N ILE A 24 -9.29 -2.87 -0.98
CA ILE A 24 -9.74 -4.06 -1.74
C ILE A 24 -11.18 -3.89 -2.22
N ALA A 25 -12.05 -3.29 -1.40
CA ALA A 25 -13.44 -3.02 -1.72
C ALA A 25 -13.64 -1.74 -2.58
N ALA A 26 -12.57 -0.99 -2.85
CA ALA A 26 -12.65 0.14 -3.77
C ALA A 26 -13.18 -0.34 -5.12
N PRO A 27 -14.27 0.25 -5.66
CA PRO A 27 -14.80 -0.15 -6.94
C PRO A 27 -13.69 -0.01 -7.99
N SER A 28 -13.17 -1.12 -8.44
CA SER A 28 -12.39 -1.14 -9.67
C SER A 28 -13.37 -0.77 -10.77
N ASN A 29 -13.11 0.30 -11.52
CA ASN A 29 -13.80 0.55 -12.78
C ASN A 29 -13.54 -0.66 -13.68
N SER A 30 -14.45 -1.64 -13.62
CA SER A 30 -14.38 -2.81 -14.48
C SER A 30 -14.73 -2.32 -15.89
N LYS A 31 -13.69 -2.17 -16.71
CA LYS A 31 -13.88 -1.92 -18.14
C LYS A 31 -14.64 -3.10 -18.72
N ILE A 32 -15.75 -2.82 -19.37
CA ILE A 32 -16.51 -3.83 -20.08
C ILE A 32 -15.85 -4.00 -21.43
N ASN A 33 -15.22 -5.14 -21.65
CA ASN A 33 -14.44 -5.35 -22.86
C ASN A 33 -15.29 -5.75 -24.08
N ILE A 34 -16.47 -6.32 -23.87
CA ILE A 34 -17.38 -6.74 -24.95
C ILE A 34 -17.76 -5.52 -25.78
N GLY A 35 -17.57 -5.57 -27.10
CA GLY A 35 -17.88 -4.49 -28.02
C GLY A 35 -16.82 -3.40 -28.12
N SER A 36 -15.84 -3.33 -27.22
CA SER A 36 -14.78 -2.31 -27.22
C SER A 36 -13.77 -2.52 -28.36
N THR A 37 -13.32 -1.42 -28.97
CA THR A 37 -12.20 -1.43 -29.94
C THR A 37 -10.83 -1.64 -29.30
N TYR A 38 -10.72 -1.61 -27.97
CA TYR A 38 -9.52 -2.00 -27.25
C TYR A 38 -9.42 -3.50 -27.04
N ASN A 39 -10.55 -4.22 -27.17
CA ASN A 39 -10.61 -5.64 -26.95
C ASN A 39 -10.19 -6.42 -28.21
N ARG A 40 -9.26 -7.36 -28.03
CA ARG A 40 -8.76 -8.27 -29.07
C ARG A 40 -9.42 -9.66 -29.02
N ALA A 41 -10.25 -9.93 -28.02
CA ALA A 41 -11.03 -11.16 -27.92
C ALA A 41 -12.09 -11.25 -29.04
N PRO A 42 -12.67 -12.40 -29.33
CA PRO A 42 -13.64 -12.58 -30.40
C PRO A 42 -14.83 -11.63 -30.37
N ASP A 43 -15.26 -11.20 -29.19
CA ASP A 43 -16.37 -10.28 -28.93
C ASP A 43 -15.98 -8.78 -28.93
N GLY A 44 -14.70 -8.49 -29.19
CA GLY A 44 -14.19 -7.11 -29.32
C GLY A 44 -14.26 -6.60 -30.77
N TYR A 45 -13.89 -5.33 -30.96
CA TYR A 45 -13.90 -4.63 -32.25
C TYR A 45 -12.50 -4.12 -32.68
N GLY A 46 -11.43 -4.64 -32.04
CA GLY A 46 -10.05 -4.21 -32.33
C GLY A 46 -9.63 -4.42 -33.79
N ALA A 47 -10.00 -5.56 -34.39
CA ALA A 47 -9.68 -5.85 -35.79
C ALA A 47 -10.43 -4.93 -36.77
N TRP A 48 -11.74 -4.72 -36.55
CA TRP A 48 -12.52 -3.79 -37.35
C TRP A 48 -12.01 -2.35 -37.23
N TYR A 49 -11.65 -1.91 -36.03
CA TYR A 49 -11.09 -0.58 -35.82
C TYR A 49 -9.77 -0.38 -36.58
N ALA A 50 -8.87 -1.39 -36.58
CA ALA A 50 -7.64 -1.36 -37.35
C ALA A 50 -7.91 -1.33 -38.87
N PHE A 51 -8.93 -2.08 -39.36
CA PHE A 51 -9.39 -2.04 -40.74
C PHE A 51 -9.88 -0.64 -41.15
N MET A 52 -10.62 0.03 -40.26
CA MET A 52 -11.12 1.39 -40.48
C MET A 52 -10.00 2.43 -40.49
N GLN A 53 -9.02 2.34 -39.58
CA GLN A 53 -7.90 3.28 -39.51
C GLN A 53 -7.08 3.36 -40.78
N GLN A 54 -7.04 2.27 -41.58
CA GLN A 54 -6.34 2.23 -42.88
C GLN A 54 -7.09 2.99 -43.99
N ARG A 55 -8.38 3.26 -43.82
CA ARG A 55 -9.29 3.76 -44.88
C ARG A 55 -9.99 5.07 -44.54
N HIS A 56 -10.20 5.31 -43.23
CA HIS A 56 -10.97 6.44 -42.72
C HIS A 56 -10.33 7.04 -41.50
N SER A 57 -10.56 8.34 -41.28
CA SER A 57 -10.21 8.99 -40.04
C SER A 57 -11.26 8.61 -38.99
N ILE A 58 -10.90 7.66 -38.11
CA ILE A 58 -11.73 7.17 -37.01
C ILE A 58 -11.05 7.46 -35.68
N GLN A 59 -11.82 7.84 -34.68
CA GLN A 59 -11.33 8.15 -33.34
C GLN A 59 -12.19 7.47 -32.28
N ARG A 60 -11.58 7.18 -31.14
CA ARG A 60 -12.27 6.67 -29.95
C ARG A 60 -12.80 7.83 -29.14
N TRP A 61 -14.09 7.79 -28.84
CA TRP A 61 -14.73 8.77 -27.97
C TRP A 61 -14.71 8.26 -26.52
N GLN A 62 -14.11 9.01 -25.60
CA GLN A 62 -13.89 8.63 -24.21
C GLN A 62 -14.50 9.64 -23.23
N LYS A 63 -15.53 10.35 -23.67
CA LYS A 63 -16.18 11.42 -22.91
C LYS A 63 -17.69 11.20 -22.89
N PRO A 64 -18.41 11.81 -21.91
CA PRO A 64 -19.87 11.77 -21.90
C PRO A 64 -20.48 12.25 -23.22
N PHE A 65 -21.64 11.68 -23.58
CA PHE A 65 -22.37 12.06 -24.82
C PHE A 65 -22.60 13.57 -24.95
N LYS A 66 -22.85 14.27 -23.83
CA LYS A 66 -23.05 15.72 -23.79
C LYS A 66 -21.91 16.52 -24.45
N GLU A 67 -20.70 16.03 -24.36
CA GLU A 67 -19.53 16.69 -24.96
C GLU A 67 -19.48 16.56 -26.48
N LEU A 68 -20.23 15.63 -27.09
CA LEU A 68 -20.39 15.59 -28.54
C LEU A 68 -21.12 16.82 -29.10
N GLU A 69 -21.99 17.44 -28.31
CA GLU A 69 -22.71 18.65 -28.74
C GLU A 69 -21.79 19.85 -28.98
N THR A 70 -20.58 19.82 -28.48
CA THR A 70 -19.57 20.87 -28.69
C THR A 70 -18.85 20.76 -30.04
N GLN A 71 -19.05 19.65 -30.78
CA GLN A 71 -18.43 19.43 -32.07
C GLN A 71 -19.06 20.39 -33.10
N THR A 72 -18.22 21.08 -33.86
CA THR A 72 -18.64 22.06 -34.87
C THR A 72 -18.98 21.39 -36.20
N ARG A 73 -18.47 20.21 -36.47
CA ARG A 73 -18.73 19.42 -37.66
C ARG A 73 -19.71 18.31 -37.36
N PRO A 74 -20.52 17.86 -38.32
CA PRO A 74 -21.37 16.68 -38.10
C PRO A 74 -20.57 15.46 -37.72
N VAL A 75 -21.14 14.65 -36.84
CA VAL A 75 -20.53 13.43 -36.25
C VAL A 75 -21.35 12.21 -36.60
N THR A 76 -20.67 11.12 -36.90
CA THR A 76 -21.25 9.76 -36.82
C THR A 76 -20.67 9.10 -35.56
N LEU A 77 -21.53 8.70 -34.63
CA LEU A 77 -21.15 7.97 -33.40
C LEU A 77 -21.55 6.51 -33.55
N LEU A 78 -20.59 5.60 -33.43
CA LEU A 78 -20.84 4.16 -33.31
C LEU A 78 -20.85 3.75 -31.83
N GLN A 79 -21.95 3.17 -31.39
CA GLN A 79 -22.11 2.55 -30.08
C GLN A 79 -22.29 1.03 -30.26
N VAL A 80 -21.46 0.27 -29.60
CA VAL A 80 -21.55 -1.20 -29.58
C VAL A 80 -21.94 -1.62 -28.17
N ASN A 81 -23.20 -1.98 -27.96
CA ASN A 81 -23.68 -2.37 -26.64
C ASN A 81 -23.07 -3.69 -26.20
N SER A 82 -22.58 -3.75 -24.98
CA SER A 82 -22.05 -4.99 -24.39
C SER A 82 -23.15 -6.01 -24.08
N TYR A 83 -24.38 -5.52 -23.92
CA TYR A 83 -25.58 -6.32 -23.69
C TYR A 83 -26.71 -5.76 -24.59
N LEU A 84 -27.70 -6.62 -24.87
CA LEU A 84 -28.84 -6.18 -25.69
C LEU A 84 -29.67 -5.15 -24.93
N GLU A 85 -29.77 -3.95 -25.46
CA GLU A 85 -30.52 -2.84 -24.88
C GLU A 85 -31.77 -2.48 -25.70
N THR A 86 -32.78 -1.93 -25.04
CA THR A 86 -33.97 -1.45 -25.72
C THR A 86 -33.64 -0.22 -26.57
N PRO A 87 -34.10 -0.12 -27.84
CA PRO A 87 -33.80 0.99 -28.73
C PRO A 87 -34.56 2.26 -28.30
N ILE A 88 -34.00 2.98 -27.35
CA ILE A 88 -34.59 4.24 -26.87
C ILE A 88 -33.64 5.39 -27.25
N ILE A 89 -34.12 6.31 -28.07
CA ILE A 89 -33.43 7.56 -28.36
C ILE A 89 -33.91 8.62 -27.35
N SER A 90 -33.02 9.08 -26.52
CA SER A 90 -33.30 10.12 -25.53
C SER A 90 -33.63 11.47 -26.20
N PRO A 91 -34.32 12.39 -25.52
CA PRO A 91 -34.59 13.74 -26.07
C PRO A 91 -33.34 14.50 -26.44
N GLN A 92 -32.21 14.27 -25.77
CA GLN A 92 -30.93 14.87 -26.04
C GLN A 92 -30.33 14.33 -27.36
N GLU A 93 -30.30 13.02 -27.53
CA GLU A 93 -29.84 12.35 -28.75
C GLU A 93 -30.69 12.74 -29.94
N ARG A 94 -32.01 12.81 -29.77
CA ARG A 94 -32.93 13.26 -30.84
C ARG A 94 -32.56 14.66 -31.33
N LYS A 95 -32.40 15.66 -30.45
CA LYS A 95 -32.01 17.00 -30.81
C LYS A 95 -30.63 17.06 -31.49
N TRP A 96 -29.73 16.15 -31.08
CA TRP A 96 -28.39 16.06 -31.67
C TRP A 96 -28.46 15.46 -33.09
N LEU A 97 -29.27 14.42 -33.31
CA LEU A 97 -29.54 13.85 -34.63
C LEU A 97 -30.19 14.89 -35.58
N GLU A 98 -31.20 15.62 -35.10
CA GLU A 98 -31.89 16.65 -35.90
C GLU A 98 -30.94 17.71 -36.49
N LYS A 99 -29.77 17.94 -35.89
CA LYS A 99 -28.71 18.82 -36.36
C LYS A 99 -27.88 18.24 -37.52
N GLY A 100 -28.11 16.99 -37.92
CA GLY A 100 -27.39 16.32 -39.02
C GLY A 100 -26.31 15.35 -38.59
N ASN A 101 -26.32 14.94 -37.32
CA ASN A 101 -25.45 13.89 -36.81
C ASN A 101 -26.10 12.52 -37.03
N ASN A 102 -25.26 11.47 -37.02
CA ASN A 102 -25.72 10.08 -37.13
C ASN A 102 -25.32 9.26 -35.90
N LEU A 103 -26.21 8.35 -35.49
CA LEU A 103 -25.98 7.43 -34.41
C LEU A 103 -26.18 6.00 -34.90
N VAL A 104 -25.17 5.15 -34.73
CA VAL A 104 -25.22 3.72 -35.09
C VAL A 104 -25.12 2.91 -33.80
N ILE A 105 -26.17 2.15 -33.48
CA ILE A 105 -26.27 1.38 -32.25
C ILE A 105 -26.34 -0.12 -32.60
N LEU A 106 -25.30 -0.85 -32.21
CA LEU A 106 -25.25 -2.31 -32.35
C LEU A 106 -25.64 -2.97 -31.02
N GLY A 107 -26.36 -4.09 -31.09
CA GLY A 107 -26.81 -4.83 -29.89
C GLY A 107 -28.15 -4.30 -29.35
N VAL A 108 -29.10 -4.06 -30.22
CA VAL A 108 -30.44 -3.63 -29.85
C VAL A 108 -31.35 -4.86 -29.61
N ARG A 109 -32.10 -4.83 -28.52
CA ARG A 109 -33.04 -5.91 -28.17
C ARG A 109 -34.24 -5.93 -29.11
N SER A 110 -34.41 -7.04 -29.77
CA SER A 110 -35.55 -7.31 -30.65
C SER A 110 -36.10 -8.73 -30.39
N ASP A 111 -37.25 -9.05 -30.90
CA ASP A 111 -37.90 -10.34 -30.69
C ASP A 111 -37.09 -11.48 -31.31
N VAL A 112 -37.09 -12.63 -30.64
CA VAL A 112 -36.57 -13.87 -31.20
C VAL A 112 -37.60 -14.46 -32.15
N THR A 113 -37.16 -14.71 -33.39
CA THR A 113 -38.00 -15.24 -34.45
C THR A 113 -37.65 -16.71 -34.76
N THR A 114 -38.34 -17.32 -35.72
CA THR A 114 -37.99 -18.64 -36.25
C THR A 114 -36.89 -18.62 -37.28
N ALA A 115 -36.22 -17.48 -37.50
CA ALA A 115 -35.03 -17.39 -38.32
C ALA A 115 -33.90 -18.29 -37.76
N LYS A 116 -33.13 -18.92 -38.66
CA LYS A 116 -31.97 -19.69 -38.24
C LYS A 116 -31.00 -18.81 -37.49
N PHE A 117 -30.31 -19.34 -36.50
CA PHE A 117 -29.32 -18.59 -35.70
C PHE A 117 -28.21 -18.02 -36.58
N SER A 118 -27.64 -18.81 -37.50
CA SER A 118 -26.64 -18.37 -38.45
C SER A 118 -27.26 -18.24 -39.85
N THR A 119 -27.21 -17.04 -40.40
CA THR A 119 -27.73 -16.70 -41.73
C THR A 119 -26.71 -15.82 -42.47
N MET A 120 -26.74 -15.90 -43.81
CA MET A 120 -25.99 -14.99 -44.70
C MET A 120 -27.00 -14.03 -45.33
N GLN A 121 -26.79 -12.76 -45.10
CA GLN A 121 -27.66 -11.68 -45.61
C GLN A 121 -26.94 -10.98 -46.76
N LYS A 122 -27.64 -10.82 -47.91
CA LYS A 122 -27.06 -10.11 -49.07
C LYS A 122 -26.91 -8.62 -48.82
N SER A 123 -25.72 -8.08 -49.05
CA SER A 123 -25.43 -6.64 -49.03
C SER A 123 -24.69 -6.22 -50.30
N PRO A 124 -24.54 -4.93 -50.56
CA PRO A 124 -23.72 -4.40 -51.66
C PRO A 124 -22.26 -4.85 -51.60
N PHE A 125 -21.76 -5.24 -50.40
CA PHE A 125 -20.38 -5.63 -50.14
C PHE A 125 -20.16 -7.16 -50.08
N GLY A 126 -21.18 -7.93 -50.46
CA GLY A 126 -21.22 -9.39 -50.39
C GLY A 126 -22.10 -9.90 -49.26
N ASP A 127 -22.03 -11.19 -49.00
CA ASP A 127 -22.86 -11.85 -48.00
C ASP A 127 -22.35 -11.51 -46.56
N VAL A 128 -23.20 -10.85 -45.77
CA VAL A 128 -22.94 -10.51 -44.37
C VAL A 128 -23.40 -11.66 -43.49
N LYS A 129 -22.53 -12.21 -42.70
CA LYS A 129 -22.84 -13.28 -41.75
C LYS A 129 -23.49 -12.71 -40.48
N ILE A 130 -24.67 -13.26 -40.13
CA ILE A 130 -25.45 -12.86 -38.98
C ILE A 130 -25.74 -14.09 -38.09
N ASP A 131 -25.22 -14.05 -36.87
CA ASP A 131 -25.39 -15.12 -35.90
C ASP A 131 -26.34 -14.68 -34.77
N THR A 132 -27.62 -14.47 -35.15
CA THR A 132 -28.75 -14.25 -34.25
C THR A 132 -30.05 -14.60 -34.92
N GLY A 133 -30.99 -15.21 -34.18
CA GLY A 133 -32.40 -15.41 -34.62
C GLY A 133 -33.30 -14.20 -34.34
N ARG A 134 -32.76 -13.09 -33.85
CA ARG A 134 -33.55 -11.88 -33.55
C ARG A 134 -33.79 -11.08 -34.81
N ARG A 135 -35.05 -10.61 -34.96
CA ARG A 135 -35.44 -9.72 -36.05
C ARG A 135 -36.35 -8.64 -35.50
N GLN A 136 -36.23 -7.45 -36.02
CA GLN A 136 -37.10 -6.32 -35.69
C GLN A 136 -38.25 -6.25 -36.67
N GLN A 137 -39.47 -6.14 -36.13
CA GLN A 137 -40.62 -5.71 -36.92
C GLN A 137 -40.65 -4.21 -36.95
N LEU A 138 -40.66 -3.63 -38.16
CA LEU A 138 -40.54 -2.20 -38.32
C LEU A 138 -41.76 -1.44 -37.89
N SER A 139 -41.55 -0.29 -37.30
CA SER A 139 -42.60 0.71 -37.04
C SER A 139 -42.67 1.76 -38.14
N ALA A 140 -43.69 2.63 -38.10
CA ALA A 140 -43.82 3.71 -39.05
C ALA A 140 -42.60 4.63 -39.04
N GLY A 141 -42.06 4.90 -40.22
CA GLY A 141 -40.90 5.76 -40.43
C GLY A 141 -39.54 5.08 -40.18
N GLU A 142 -39.54 3.75 -40.10
CA GLU A 142 -38.32 2.94 -40.07
C GLU A 142 -38.15 2.21 -41.42
N GLU A 143 -36.87 2.11 -41.87
CA GLU A 143 -36.55 1.48 -43.16
C GLU A 143 -35.53 0.33 -42.93
N VAL A 144 -35.72 -0.78 -43.65
CA VAL A 144 -34.79 -1.94 -43.59
C VAL A 144 -33.55 -1.62 -44.37
N ASP A 145 -32.36 -1.76 -43.75
CA ASP A 145 -31.10 -1.74 -44.44
C ASP A 145 -30.59 -3.17 -44.72
N LEU A 146 -30.67 -4.06 -43.74
CA LEU A 146 -30.34 -5.48 -43.87
C LEU A 146 -31.40 -6.33 -43.16
N GLY A 147 -31.94 -7.35 -43.84
CA GLY A 147 -32.96 -8.22 -43.26
C GLY A 147 -33.37 -9.36 -44.15
N ASP A 148 -34.29 -10.14 -43.67
CA ASP A 148 -34.91 -11.29 -44.37
C ASP A 148 -36.43 -11.34 -44.18
N ARG A 149 -37.05 -12.41 -44.62
CA ARG A 149 -38.51 -12.59 -44.52
C ARG A 149 -39.08 -12.61 -43.09
N PHE A 150 -38.20 -12.72 -42.10
CA PHE A 150 -38.58 -12.74 -40.67
C PHE A 150 -38.51 -11.34 -40.04
N GLY A 151 -37.90 -10.35 -40.73
CA GLY A 151 -37.78 -8.97 -40.28
C GLY A 151 -36.39 -8.40 -40.48
N ALA A 152 -36.19 -7.20 -39.98
CA ALA A 152 -34.90 -6.47 -40.10
C ALA A 152 -33.86 -6.97 -39.08
N VAL A 153 -32.62 -7.08 -39.54
CA VAL A 153 -31.41 -7.22 -38.72
C VAL A 153 -30.79 -5.86 -38.46
N VAL A 154 -30.73 -5.03 -39.50
CA VAL A 154 -30.32 -3.65 -39.44
C VAL A 154 -31.41 -2.77 -40.06
N TRP A 155 -31.77 -1.70 -39.38
CA TRP A 155 -32.74 -0.73 -39.84
C TRP A 155 -32.36 0.66 -39.44
N GLU A 156 -32.93 1.66 -40.13
CA GLU A 156 -32.68 3.04 -39.82
C GLU A 156 -33.98 3.84 -39.61
N LYS A 157 -33.85 4.95 -38.92
CA LYS A 157 -34.90 5.92 -38.68
C LYS A 157 -34.37 7.33 -38.84
N GLN A 158 -35.05 8.14 -39.64
CA GLN A 158 -34.69 9.50 -39.89
C GLN A 158 -35.11 10.43 -38.73
N TYR A 159 -34.23 11.33 -38.37
CA TYR A 159 -34.44 12.39 -37.36
C TYR A 159 -33.95 13.74 -37.93
N GLY A 160 -34.87 14.49 -38.54
CA GLY A 160 -34.49 15.74 -39.17
C GLY A 160 -33.43 15.58 -40.28
N LYS A 161 -32.24 16.14 -40.07
CA LYS A 161 -31.13 16.07 -41.05
C LYS A 161 -30.20 14.85 -40.81
N GLY A 162 -30.31 14.18 -39.70
CA GLY A 162 -29.52 13.00 -39.34
C GLY A 162 -30.37 11.78 -39.13
N LYS A 163 -29.76 10.64 -38.88
CA LYS A 163 -30.43 9.34 -38.70
C LYS A 163 -29.86 8.50 -37.58
N ALA A 164 -30.68 7.62 -37.03
CA ALA A 164 -30.27 6.58 -36.16
C ALA A 164 -30.36 5.23 -36.88
N ILE A 165 -29.30 4.43 -36.80
CA ILE A 165 -29.22 3.06 -37.38
C ILE A 165 -29.09 2.10 -36.23
N PHE A 166 -29.85 1.04 -36.28
CA PHE A 166 -29.93 0.02 -35.24
C PHE A 166 -29.60 -1.36 -35.78
N ALA A 167 -28.92 -2.20 -35.00
CA ALA A 167 -28.67 -3.59 -35.33
C ALA A 167 -29.08 -4.51 -34.18
N THR A 168 -29.74 -5.65 -34.48
CA THR A 168 -30.18 -6.63 -33.50
C THR A 168 -29.04 -7.39 -32.84
N THR A 169 -27.84 -7.31 -33.38
CA THR A 169 -26.64 -7.99 -32.87
C THR A 169 -25.55 -7.00 -32.51
N PRO A 170 -24.86 -7.17 -31.38
CA PRO A 170 -23.64 -6.39 -31.07
C PRO A 170 -22.41 -6.91 -31.85
N TYR A 171 -22.50 -8.02 -32.53
CA TYR A 171 -21.36 -8.70 -33.16
C TYR A 171 -21.25 -8.49 -34.68
N LEU A 172 -21.93 -7.48 -35.26
CA LEU A 172 -22.01 -7.29 -36.70
C LEU A 172 -20.64 -7.29 -37.42
N ALA A 173 -19.61 -6.70 -36.81
CA ALA A 173 -18.23 -6.73 -37.27
C ALA A 173 -17.22 -6.97 -36.14
N ALA A 174 -17.59 -7.85 -35.18
CA ALA A 174 -16.70 -8.25 -34.11
C ALA A 174 -15.48 -9.00 -34.64
N ASN A 175 -14.42 -9.11 -33.83
CA ASN A 175 -13.19 -9.81 -34.19
C ASN A 175 -13.43 -11.25 -34.64
N ALA A 176 -14.48 -11.93 -34.14
CA ALA A 176 -14.91 -13.25 -34.57
C ALA A 176 -15.25 -13.33 -36.07
N TYR A 177 -15.52 -12.19 -36.73
CA TYR A 177 -15.87 -12.12 -38.14
C TYR A 177 -14.73 -11.56 -39.01
N GLN A 178 -13.48 -11.55 -38.50
CA GLN A 178 -12.35 -11.03 -39.27
C GLN A 178 -12.12 -11.76 -40.61
N ASP A 179 -12.54 -13.05 -40.70
CA ASP A 179 -12.47 -13.83 -41.92
C ASP A 179 -13.65 -13.56 -42.88
N ASN A 180 -14.64 -12.77 -42.44
CA ASN A 180 -15.81 -12.36 -43.24
C ASN A 180 -15.71 -10.86 -43.55
N LEU A 181 -14.87 -10.52 -44.53
CA LEU A 181 -14.57 -9.13 -44.88
C LEU A 181 -15.83 -8.31 -45.22
N SER A 182 -16.88 -8.96 -45.76
CA SER A 182 -18.17 -8.33 -46.06
C SER A 182 -18.81 -7.71 -44.82
N ASN A 183 -18.65 -8.33 -43.63
CA ASN A 183 -19.15 -7.78 -42.37
C ASN A 183 -18.43 -6.47 -42.02
N PHE A 184 -17.12 -6.45 -42.19
CA PHE A 184 -16.30 -5.25 -41.92
C PHE A 184 -16.61 -4.11 -42.88
N GLN A 185 -16.74 -4.41 -44.17
CA GLN A 185 -17.10 -3.44 -45.20
C GLN A 185 -18.51 -2.88 -45.04
N TYR A 186 -19.46 -3.75 -44.70
CA TYR A 186 -20.83 -3.35 -44.44
C TYR A 186 -20.94 -2.40 -43.24
N LEU A 187 -20.34 -2.71 -42.10
CA LEU A 187 -20.32 -1.78 -40.97
C LEU A 187 -19.55 -0.49 -41.29
N ALA A 188 -18.47 -0.58 -42.09
CA ALA A 188 -17.75 0.59 -42.50
C ALA A 188 -18.63 1.56 -43.32
N ASP A 189 -19.46 1.00 -44.20
CA ASP A 189 -20.41 1.80 -44.99
C ASP A 189 -21.50 2.44 -44.14
N LEU A 190 -22.09 1.67 -43.21
CA LEU A 190 -23.10 2.15 -42.26
C LEU A 190 -22.67 3.38 -41.48
N VAL A 191 -21.39 3.41 -41.07
CA VAL A 191 -20.83 4.53 -40.26
C VAL A 191 -20.21 5.62 -41.08
N SER A 192 -19.98 5.38 -42.39
CA SER A 192 -19.33 6.33 -43.29
C SER A 192 -20.34 7.30 -43.88
N SER A 193 -20.35 8.52 -43.40
CA SER A 193 -21.12 9.62 -43.97
C SER A 193 -20.19 10.73 -44.46
N LYS A 194 -20.39 11.23 -45.67
CA LYS A 194 -19.56 12.28 -46.24
C LYS A 194 -19.56 13.53 -45.36
N GLY A 195 -18.36 13.92 -44.93
CA GLY A 195 -18.15 15.11 -44.12
C GLY A 195 -18.26 14.95 -42.61
N ASN A 196 -18.76 13.82 -42.12
CA ASN A 196 -18.87 13.55 -40.69
C ASN A 196 -17.53 13.10 -40.11
N ILE A 197 -17.28 13.49 -38.85
CA ILE A 197 -16.22 12.90 -38.03
C ILE A 197 -16.73 11.58 -37.46
N LEU A 198 -15.99 10.51 -37.63
CA LEU A 198 -16.38 9.20 -37.13
C LEU A 198 -15.78 8.94 -35.74
N PHE A 199 -16.64 8.74 -34.75
CA PHE A 199 -16.27 8.32 -33.41
C PHE A 199 -16.82 6.93 -33.09
N VAL A 200 -16.03 6.16 -32.33
CA VAL A 200 -16.51 4.94 -31.62
C VAL A 200 -16.61 5.25 -30.14
N ASP A 201 -17.76 4.99 -29.57
CA ASP A 201 -18.04 5.27 -28.16
C ASP A 201 -17.38 4.23 -27.26
N GLU A 202 -16.25 4.62 -26.67
CA GLU A 202 -15.55 3.81 -25.66
C GLU A 202 -15.93 4.21 -24.22
N TYR A 203 -16.66 5.33 -24.08
CA TYR A 203 -17.10 5.79 -22.76
C TYR A 203 -18.12 4.82 -22.14
N ILE A 204 -19.01 4.24 -22.96
CA ILE A 204 -19.97 3.22 -22.51
C ILE A 204 -19.28 1.94 -22.02
N HIS A 205 -18.05 1.68 -22.46
CA HIS A 205 -17.23 0.56 -22.02
C HIS A 205 -16.34 0.90 -20.81
N GLY A 206 -16.48 2.10 -20.21
CA GLY A 206 -15.71 2.56 -19.07
C GLY A 206 -14.34 3.10 -19.42
N TYR A 207 -14.02 3.32 -20.68
CA TYR A 207 -12.80 4.03 -21.09
C TYR A 207 -13.03 5.52 -21.04
N LYS A 208 -12.36 6.20 -20.12
CA LYS A 208 -12.55 7.64 -19.87
C LYS A 208 -11.27 8.41 -20.12
N ASP A 209 -11.39 9.55 -20.71
CA ASP A 209 -10.32 10.53 -20.88
C ASP A 209 -9.77 10.99 -19.51
N ALA A 210 -8.51 11.42 -19.45
CA ALA A 210 -7.88 11.88 -18.22
C ALA A 210 -8.64 13.05 -17.57
N SER A 211 -9.16 13.98 -18.38
CA SER A 211 -9.99 15.10 -17.94
C SER A 211 -11.31 14.65 -17.31
N VAL A 212 -11.97 13.65 -17.93
CA VAL A 212 -13.24 13.09 -17.45
C VAL A 212 -13.00 12.32 -16.15
N ARG A 213 -11.98 11.48 -16.08
CA ARG A 213 -11.61 10.76 -14.83
C ARG A 213 -11.37 11.73 -13.68
N LYS A 214 -10.68 12.84 -13.94
CA LYS A 214 -10.44 13.86 -12.93
C LYS A 214 -11.73 14.55 -12.48
N SER A 215 -12.63 14.92 -13.41
CA SER A 215 -13.90 15.56 -13.08
C SER A 215 -14.90 14.64 -12.37
N GLU A 216 -14.87 13.35 -12.70
CA GLU A 216 -15.68 12.33 -12.05
C GLU A 216 -15.05 11.82 -10.73
N GLY A 217 -13.82 12.26 -10.43
CA GLY A 217 -13.07 11.87 -9.23
C GLY A 217 -12.63 10.41 -9.24
N GLU A 218 -12.38 9.90 -10.46
CA GLU A 218 -11.82 8.56 -10.63
C GLU A 218 -10.29 8.63 -10.74
N GLY A 219 -9.61 7.71 -10.08
CA GLY A 219 -8.15 7.58 -10.19
C GLY A 219 -7.35 8.31 -9.12
N ASP A 220 -7.97 9.05 -8.21
CA ASP A 220 -7.34 9.60 -7.03
C ASP A 220 -7.96 9.01 -5.76
N LEU A 221 -7.13 8.36 -4.93
CA LEU A 221 -7.56 7.76 -3.66
C LEU A 221 -8.28 8.79 -2.76
N PHE A 222 -7.83 10.04 -2.80
CA PHE A 222 -8.41 11.12 -1.99
C PHE A 222 -9.82 11.48 -2.48
N SER A 223 -10.03 11.57 -3.77
CA SER A 223 -11.34 11.83 -4.38
C SER A 223 -12.32 10.68 -4.14
N TYR A 224 -11.84 9.44 -4.17
CA TYR A 224 -12.63 8.26 -3.80
C TYR A 224 -13.05 8.32 -2.33
N LEU A 225 -12.11 8.58 -1.42
CA LEU A 225 -12.42 8.72 0.01
C LEU A 225 -13.40 9.88 0.28
N ALA A 226 -13.24 11.01 -0.42
CA ALA A 226 -14.11 12.18 -0.24
C ALA A 226 -15.57 11.93 -0.69
N LYS A 227 -15.77 11.06 -1.66
CA LYS A 227 -17.11 10.70 -2.19
C LYS A 227 -17.76 9.54 -1.43
N THR A 228 -17.05 8.91 -0.50
CA THR A 228 -17.54 7.77 0.27
C THR A 228 -17.60 8.12 1.76
N PRO A 229 -18.40 7.41 2.58
CA PRO A 229 -18.42 7.57 4.02
C PRO A 229 -17.09 7.17 4.70
N LEU A 230 -16.08 6.74 3.92
CA LEU A 230 -14.78 6.32 4.43
C LEU A 230 -13.92 7.52 4.88
N LEU A 231 -14.07 8.70 4.28
CA LEU A 231 -13.33 9.90 4.71
C LEU A 231 -13.68 10.30 6.14
N PRO A 232 -14.97 10.46 6.54
CA PRO A 232 -15.34 10.71 7.92
C PRO A 232 -14.83 9.63 8.88
N MET A 233 -14.91 8.36 8.51
CA MET A 233 -14.37 7.25 9.31
C MET A 233 -12.86 7.34 9.49
N LEU A 234 -12.12 7.68 8.45
CA LEU A 234 -10.66 7.88 8.52
C LEU A 234 -10.31 9.06 9.43
N VAL A 235 -11.02 10.18 9.29
CA VAL A 235 -10.83 11.37 10.15
C VAL A 235 -11.10 11.00 11.60
N GLN A 236 -12.18 10.27 11.89
CA GLN A 236 -12.51 9.82 13.25
C GLN A 236 -11.43 8.86 13.79
N ALA A 237 -10.94 7.93 12.97
CA ALA A 237 -9.86 7.01 13.37
C ALA A 237 -8.57 7.77 13.71
N ILE A 238 -8.20 8.78 12.91
CA ILE A 238 -7.02 9.63 13.16
C ILE A 238 -7.23 10.44 14.45
N ALA A 239 -8.41 11.04 14.65
CA ALA A 239 -8.73 11.78 15.86
C ALA A 239 -8.68 10.88 17.09
N PHE A 240 -9.23 9.66 16.99
CA PHE A 240 -9.19 8.68 18.07
C PHE A 240 -7.76 8.25 18.41
N LEU A 241 -6.93 7.99 17.41
CA LEU A 241 -5.50 7.69 17.59
C LEU A 241 -4.77 8.88 18.24
N GLY A 242 -5.07 10.10 17.81
CA GLY A 242 -4.53 11.32 18.43
C GLY A 242 -4.89 11.42 19.92
N VAL A 243 -6.15 11.16 20.28
CA VAL A 243 -6.61 11.13 21.67
C VAL A 243 -5.93 10.01 22.47
N LEU A 244 -5.76 8.82 21.88
CA LEU A 244 -5.07 7.72 22.53
C LEU A 244 -3.59 8.05 22.80
N ILE A 245 -2.89 8.62 21.81
CA ILE A 245 -1.49 9.05 21.97
C ILE A 245 -1.41 10.15 23.05
N TRP A 246 -2.31 11.11 23.02
CA TRP A 246 -2.37 12.19 24.01
C TRP A 246 -2.67 11.66 25.42
N ALA A 247 -3.64 10.74 25.56
CA ALA A 247 -3.98 10.10 26.81
C ALA A 247 -2.82 9.27 27.38
N GLN A 248 -2.06 8.56 26.52
CA GLN A 248 -0.88 7.80 26.94
C GLN A 248 0.31 8.70 27.28
N ASN A 249 0.41 9.88 26.65
CA ASN A 249 1.49 10.82 26.91
C ASN A 249 1.18 11.74 28.12
N ARG A 250 -0.09 11.79 28.56
CA ARG A 250 -0.44 12.43 29.83
C ARG A 250 -0.11 11.47 30.97
N ARG A 251 0.93 11.80 31.68
CA ARG A 251 1.18 11.23 33.02
C ARG A 251 0.12 11.80 33.96
N PHE A 252 -0.90 10.99 34.26
CA PHE A 252 -1.83 11.30 35.35
C PHE A 252 -1.08 11.12 36.68
N GLY A 253 -0.76 12.21 37.33
CA GLY A 253 -0.12 12.22 38.63
C GLY A 253 1.08 13.16 38.68
N LYS A 254 1.34 13.65 39.92
CA LYS A 254 2.57 14.35 40.27
C LYS A 254 3.72 13.40 39.91
N ARG A 255 4.71 13.87 39.19
CA ARG A 255 5.95 13.09 38.97
C ARG A 255 6.47 12.76 40.37
N GLU A 256 6.20 11.56 40.84
CA GLU A 256 6.98 11.01 41.93
C GLU A 256 8.38 10.96 41.33
N THR A 257 9.20 11.93 41.74
CA THR A 257 10.61 11.75 41.65
C THR A 257 10.82 10.47 42.44
N ASP A 258 11.08 9.34 41.76
CA ASP A 258 11.88 8.33 42.39
C ASP A 258 13.08 9.13 42.91
N ASP A 259 13.01 9.56 44.17
CA ASP A 259 14.17 9.70 44.97
C ASP A 259 14.77 8.30 44.92
N THR A 260 15.54 8.05 43.88
CA THR A 260 16.53 7.00 43.95
C THR A 260 17.23 7.33 45.26
N PRO A 261 17.02 6.54 46.34
CA PRO A 261 17.81 6.74 47.50
C PRO A 261 19.23 6.80 46.94
N GLU A 262 19.89 7.94 47.11
CA GLU A 262 21.31 8.01 46.88
C GLU A 262 21.83 6.83 47.68
N ILE A 263 22.11 5.74 46.96
CA ILE A 263 22.80 4.62 47.55
C ILE A 263 24.25 5.07 47.75
N ASN A 264 24.42 6.12 48.55
CA ASN A 264 25.61 6.36 49.31
C ASN A 264 25.71 5.36 50.49
N ASN A 265 25.15 4.21 50.28
CA ASN A 265 25.28 3.13 51.22
C ASN A 265 26.45 2.25 50.77
N SER A 266 27.61 2.89 50.61
CA SER A 266 28.88 2.18 50.45
C SER A 266 29.02 1.12 51.55
N GLN A 267 28.46 1.39 52.71
CA GLN A 267 28.45 0.47 53.84
C GLN A 267 27.59 -0.79 53.59
N ALA A 268 26.39 -0.63 53.03
CA ALA A 268 25.52 -1.78 52.68
C ALA A 268 26.14 -2.62 51.55
N TYR A 269 26.78 -1.95 50.56
CA TYR A 269 27.49 -2.66 49.50
C TYR A 269 28.71 -3.42 50.02
N ILE A 270 29.51 -2.81 50.90
CA ILE A 270 30.67 -3.44 51.53
C ILE A 270 30.21 -4.60 52.37
N GLN A 271 29.12 -4.47 53.17
CA GLN A 271 28.58 -5.57 53.97
C GLN A 271 28.08 -6.72 53.11
N ALA A 272 27.37 -6.41 52.02
CA ALA A 272 26.92 -7.47 51.10
C ALA A 272 28.07 -8.21 50.45
N LEU A 273 29.09 -7.49 49.98
CA LEU A 273 30.29 -8.06 49.39
C LEU A 273 31.07 -8.90 50.41
N ALA A 274 31.24 -8.39 51.63
CA ALA A 274 31.90 -9.10 52.72
C ALA A 274 31.16 -10.42 53.06
N GLY A 275 29.81 -10.38 53.11
CA GLY A 275 29.00 -11.57 53.35
C GLY A 275 29.11 -12.62 52.24
N VAL A 276 29.23 -12.20 50.99
CA VAL A 276 29.46 -13.11 49.86
C VAL A 276 30.84 -13.74 49.93
N LEU A 277 31.87 -12.96 50.21
CA LEU A 277 33.26 -13.43 50.31
C LEU A 277 33.44 -14.39 51.52
N GLN A 278 32.81 -14.07 52.66
CA GLN A 278 32.80 -14.92 53.83
C GLN A 278 32.10 -16.27 53.55
N LYS A 279 30.93 -16.23 52.91
CA LYS A 279 30.17 -17.44 52.56
C LYS A 279 30.90 -18.30 51.52
N ALA A 280 31.71 -17.71 50.68
CA ALA A 280 32.52 -18.39 49.66
C ALA A 280 33.86 -18.89 50.19
N ASP A 281 34.19 -18.63 51.46
CA ASP A 281 35.50 -18.97 52.13
C ASP A 281 36.73 -18.51 51.30
N LYS A 282 36.62 -17.32 50.68
CA LYS A 282 37.64 -16.73 49.79
C LYS A 282 38.54 -15.73 50.53
N ASN A 283 39.03 -16.08 51.71
CA ASN A 283 39.93 -15.23 52.49
C ASN A 283 41.27 -14.93 51.78
N ASP A 284 41.73 -15.85 50.95
CA ASP A 284 42.92 -15.71 50.08
C ASP A 284 42.75 -14.55 49.08
N PHE A 285 41.57 -14.40 48.46
CA PHE A 285 41.27 -13.30 47.57
C PHE A 285 41.29 -11.93 48.29
N VAL A 286 40.75 -11.89 49.53
CA VAL A 286 40.78 -10.68 50.35
C VAL A 286 42.22 -10.26 50.66
N VAL A 287 43.09 -11.23 51.03
CA VAL A 287 44.51 -10.98 51.31
C VAL A 287 45.21 -10.44 50.08
N GLU A 288 44.97 -10.97 48.92
CA GLU A 288 45.57 -10.50 47.69
C GLU A 288 45.15 -9.05 47.36
N MET A 289 43.81 -8.78 47.33
CA MET A 289 43.26 -7.49 46.93
C MET A 289 43.60 -6.38 47.93
N VAL A 290 43.35 -6.65 49.22
CA VAL A 290 43.64 -5.68 50.29
C VAL A 290 45.14 -5.52 50.46
N GLY A 291 45.92 -6.57 50.35
CA GLY A 291 47.38 -6.49 50.44
C GLY A 291 48.02 -5.63 49.37
N LYS A 292 47.58 -5.79 48.09
CA LYS A 292 48.03 -4.91 47.01
C LYS A 292 47.68 -3.42 47.26
N GLN A 293 46.46 -3.17 47.77
CA GLN A 293 46.02 -1.81 48.04
C GLN A 293 46.79 -1.19 49.20
N GLU A 294 47.01 -1.90 50.29
CA GLU A 294 47.79 -1.41 51.44
C GLU A 294 49.27 -1.20 51.07
N GLN A 295 49.83 -2.10 50.26
CA GLN A 295 51.18 -1.91 49.72
C GLN A 295 51.32 -0.66 48.93
N LEU A 296 50.39 -0.40 47.99
CA LEU A 296 50.38 0.84 47.17
C LEU A 296 50.20 2.12 48.02
N GLN A 297 49.33 2.04 49.05
CA GLN A 297 49.17 3.17 49.98
C GLN A 297 50.45 3.44 50.77
N LEU A 298 51.12 2.42 51.23
CA LEU A 298 52.41 2.53 51.95
C LEU A 298 53.48 3.10 51.01
N GLN A 299 53.61 2.61 49.78
CA GLN A 299 54.51 3.15 48.77
C GLN A 299 54.25 4.64 48.51
N LYS A 300 52.96 5.04 48.35
CA LYS A 300 52.59 6.43 48.19
C LYS A 300 53.00 7.29 49.39
N ALA A 301 52.79 6.79 50.61
CA ALA A 301 53.21 7.48 51.85
C ALA A 301 54.71 7.63 51.96
N LEU A 302 55.47 6.69 51.38
CA LEU A 302 56.92 6.74 51.30
C LEU A 302 57.50 7.57 50.12
N GLY A 303 56.60 8.02 49.20
CA GLY A 303 57.03 8.78 48.03
C GLY A 303 57.60 7.95 46.88
N LEU A 304 57.38 6.59 46.87
CA LEU A 304 57.97 5.62 45.95
C LEU A 304 57.13 5.40 44.67
N GLY A 305 56.12 6.25 44.44
CA GLY A 305 55.27 6.14 43.25
C GLY A 305 54.03 5.23 43.42
N GLN A 306 53.33 4.95 42.27
CA GLN A 306 52.08 4.21 42.27
C GLN A 306 52.18 2.83 41.56
N VAL A 307 53.37 2.47 41.09
CA VAL A 307 53.61 1.17 40.46
C VAL A 307 54.20 0.23 41.52
N PRO A 308 53.66 -1.00 41.63
CA PRO A 308 54.21 -1.96 42.64
C PRO A 308 55.69 -2.17 42.44
N ILE A 309 56.46 -1.98 43.52
CA ILE A 309 57.92 -2.21 43.57
C ILE A 309 58.20 -3.52 44.28
N GLU A 310 59.43 -3.99 44.14
CA GLU A 310 59.92 -5.20 44.83
C GLU A 310 59.82 -5.03 46.35
N HIS A 311 59.44 -6.10 47.04
CA HIS A 311 59.19 -6.10 48.48
C HIS A 311 60.40 -5.63 49.27
N GLN A 312 61.63 -6.00 48.83
CA GLN A 312 62.86 -5.60 49.54
C GLN A 312 63.06 -4.11 49.52
N THR A 313 62.88 -3.46 48.35
CA THR A 313 62.99 -1.98 48.16
C THR A 313 61.99 -1.25 49.05
N LEU A 314 60.76 -1.81 49.17
CA LEU A 314 59.71 -1.22 50.01
C LEU A 314 60.08 -1.35 51.52
N ILE A 315 60.65 -2.48 51.94
CA ILE A 315 61.08 -2.71 53.32
C ILE A 315 62.21 -1.72 53.66
N ASP A 316 63.20 -1.62 52.81
CA ASP A 316 64.40 -0.73 53.07
C ASP A 316 63.94 0.74 53.21
N ALA A 317 63.11 1.24 52.30
CA ALA A 317 62.59 2.59 52.37
C ALA A 317 61.70 2.84 53.60
N TRP A 318 60.88 1.81 54.01
CA TRP A 318 60.06 1.92 55.21
C TRP A 318 60.86 1.95 56.48
N VAL A 319 61.92 1.14 56.59
CA VAL A 319 62.85 1.13 57.73
C VAL A 319 63.58 2.44 57.83
N GLU A 320 64.06 2.97 56.69
CA GLU A 320 64.76 4.27 56.65
C GLU A 320 63.87 5.40 57.15
N LYS A 321 62.58 5.41 56.77
CA LYS A 321 61.69 6.50 57.14
C LYS A 321 61.07 6.38 58.51
N THR A 322 60.85 5.18 59.03
CA THR A 322 60.12 4.93 60.30
C THR A 322 61.04 4.54 61.45
N GLY A 323 62.24 4.06 61.19
CA GLY A 323 63.14 3.51 62.16
C GLY A 323 62.71 2.19 62.79
N ALA A 324 61.66 1.57 62.26
CA ALA A 324 61.10 0.33 62.78
C ALA A 324 61.82 -0.89 62.23
N THR A 325 61.62 -2.05 62.83
CA THR A 325 62.32 -3.30 62.45
C THR A 325 61.81 -3.85 61.12
N ALA A 326 62.69 -4.23 60.21
CA ALA A 326 62.35 -4.83 58.91
C ALA A 326 61.45 -6.08 59.06
N ALA A 327 61.58 -6.80 60.15
CA ALA A 327 60.83 -8.02 60.43
C ALA A 327 59.29 -7.78 60.50
N GLU A 328 58.88 -6.60 60.96
CA GLU A 328 57.43 -6.27 61.05
C GLU A 328 56.77 -6.19 59.73
N LEU A 329 57.30 -5.39 58.75
CA LEU A 329 56.77 -5.28 57.42
C LEU A 329 56.98 -6.55 56.60
N GLN A 330 58.13 -7.21 56.75
CA GLN A 330 58.44 -8.47 56.09
C GLN A 330 57.46 -9.59 56.50
N ALA A 331 57.01 -9.67 57.76
CA ALA A 331 56.05 -10.64 58.23
C ALA A 331 54.67 -10.48 57.52
N VAL A 332 54.23 -9.26 57.27
CA VAL A 332 52.94 -8.97 56.63
C VAL A 332 53.00 -9.19 55.11
N LEU A 333 54.08 -8.81 54.44
CA LEU A 333 54.30 -9.05 53.04
C LEU A 333 54.46 -10.54 52.69
N LYS A 334 55.10 -11.32 53.58
CA LYS A 334 55.27 -12.76 53.42
C LYS A 334 53.95 -13.54 53.48
N VAL A 335 52.98 -13.05 54.21
CA VAL A 335 51.64 -13.61 54.23
C VAL A 335 50.93 -13.38 52.88
N GLN A 336 51.08 -12.21 52.31
CA GLN A 336 50.52 -11.85 51.00
C GLN A 336 51.08 -12.72 49.87
N SER A 337 52.33 -13.12 49.94
CA SER A 337 52.95 -13.96 48.90
C SER A 337 52.69 -15.48 49.10
N ARG A 338 52.09 -15.89 50.20
CA ARG A 338 51.67 -17.28 50.44
C ARG A 338 50.28 -17.55 49.95
N GLN A 339 50.13 -18.29 48.87
CA GLN A 339 48.84 -18.76 48.37
C GLN A 339 48.30 -19.94 49.18
N GLN A 340 48.14 -19.76 50.50
CA GLN A 340 47.58 -20.80 51.37
C GLN A 340 46.25 -20.31 51.96
N PRO A 341 45.26 -21.22 52.12
CA PRO A 341 43.95 -20.87 52.74
C PRO A 341 44.22 -20.29 54.14
N MET A 342 43.67 -19.14 54.41
CA MET A 342 43.82 -18.42 55.66
C MET A 342 42.53 -18.45 56.45
N SER A 343 42.61 -18.75 57.76
CA SER A 343 41.47 -18.68 58.64
C SER A 343 41.00 -17.23 58.85
N GLU A 344 39.72 -17.05 59.16
CA GLU A 344 39.16 -15.72 59.45
C GLU A 344 39.88 -14.99 60.58
N ARG A 345 40.31 -15.73 61.62
CA ARG A 345 41.09 -15.17 62.71
C ARG A 345 42.45 -14.67 62.27
N ASP A 346 43.11 -15.40 61.42
CA ASP A 346 44.41 -15.05 60.89
C ASP A 346 44.31 -13.83 59.94
N LEU A 347 43.23 -13.76 59.11
CA LEU A 347 42.93 -12.62 58.26
C LEU A 347 42.74 -11.33 59.09
N ILE A 348 41.93 -11.37 60.14
CA ILE A 348 41.73 -10.24 61.03
C ILE A 348 43.03 -9.81 61.72
N SER A 349 43.83 -10.80 62.18
CA SER A 349 45.15 -10.49 62.76
C SER A 349 46.09 -9.84 61.77
N TRP A 350 46.10 -10.33 60.53
CA TRP A 350 46.90 -9.76 59.44
C TRP A 350 46.47 -8.33 59.06
N LEU A 351 45.18 -8.05 58.96
CA LEU A 351 44.64 -6.73 58.74
C LEU A 351 44.98 -5.74 59.85
N ARG A 352 44.94 -6.17 61.11
CA ARG A 352 45.38 -5.32 62.23
C ARG A 352 46.84 -4.96 62.15
N LYS A 353 47.69 -5.91 61.72
CA LYS A 353 49.13 -5.64 61.50
C LYS A 353 49.33 -4.62 60.41
N TRP A 354 48.60 -4.66 59.28
CA TRP A 354 48.65 -3.61 58.25
C TRP A 354 48.25 -2.24 58.81
N GLN A 355 47.21 -2.16 59.63
CA GLN A 355 46.81 -0.92 60.28
C GLN A 355 47.90 -0.34 61.19
N SER A 356 48.64 -1.16 61.90
CA SER A 356 49.72 -0.69 62.78
C SER A 356 50.97 -0.18 62.02
N LEU A 357 51.16 -0.66 60.79
CA LEU A 357 52.25 -0.26 59.89
C LEU A 357 51.98 1.01 59.08
N ARG A 358 50.74 1.49 59.09
CA ARG A 358 50.39 2.76 58.40
C ARG A 358 51.12 3.94 59.04
N ILE A 359 51.82 4.69 58.20
CA ILE A 359 52.45 5.96 58.61
C ILE A 359 51.33 6.97 58.90
N LYS A 360 51.21 7.36 60.17
CA LYS A 360 50.31 8.47 60.50
C LYS A 360 50.92 9.77 59.98
N ASN A 361 50.24 10.40 58.98
CA ASN A 361 50.56 11.74 58.54
C ASN A 361 50.24 12.73 59.64
#